data_c30d2a5535697bdc4326cce63569a513
#
_entry.id   c30d2a5535697bdc4326cce63569a513
#
_cell.length_a   1.000
_cell.length_b   1.000
_cell.length_c   1.000
_cell.angle_alpha   90.00
_cell.angle_beta   90.00
_cell.angle_gamma   90.00
#
_symmetry.space_group_name_H-M   'P 1'
#
loop_
_entity.id
_entity.type
_entity.pdbx_description
1 polymer ?
#
loop_
_entity_poly.entity_id
_entity_poly.type
_entity_poly.pdbx_seq_one_letter_code
_entity_poly.pdbx_strand_id
1 'polypeptide(L)'
;MKIVHLVLSNSFAGIEQHVDELLANNLLEKPILICNNSIAKDFDKNITIYKIKNISRRSLYGKFKLRKLLKNINPDIVHTHGSKTTSIISSINNNNYKHIATVHGIKKNKSIYERADFVIGVSQRAIEDIKTPSKIISNWWHPKLKKFKSNTKKYALAIGR
;
A
#
# COMPACT_ATOMS: atom_id res chain seq x y z
N MET A 1 -11.05 -7.50 14.15
CA MET A 1 -10.08 -6.39 13.91
C MET A 1 -10.31 -5.85 12.52
N LYS A 2 -10.61 -4.56 12.38
CA LYS A 2 -10.94 -3.92 11.11
C LYS A 2 -9.72 -3.19 10.55
N ILE A 3 -9.20 -3.65 9.42
CA ILE A 3 -8.03 -3.08 8.76
C ILE A 3 -8.47 -2.37 7.48
N VAL A 4 -8.04 -1.12 7.31
CA VAL A 4 -8.24 -0.34 6.09
C VAL A 4 -6.88 -0.17 5.38
N HIS A 5 -6.79 -0.64 4.14
CA HIS A 5 -5.65 -0.35 3.27
C HIS A 5 -5.90 0.91 2.45
N LEU A 6 -4.87 1.73 2.27
CA LEU A 6 -4.96 3.00 1.54
C LEU A 6 -3.93 3.08 0.43
N VAL A 7 -4.41 3.26 -0.82
CA VAL A 7 -3.60 3.45 -2.03
C VAL A 7 -4.14 4.63 -2.85
N LEU A 8 -3.30 5.61 -3.15
CA LEU A 8 -3.68 6.85 -3.86
C LEU A 8 -2.78 7.12 -5.07
N SER A 9 -2.73 6.20 -6.00
CA SER A 9 -2.06 6.32 -7.29
C SER A 9 -3.05 6.59 -8.42
N ASN A 10 -2.54 6.99 -9.57
CA ASN A 10 -3.35 7.24 -10.76
C ASN A 10 -3.38 6.04 -11.73
N SER A 11 -2.46 5.10 -11.55
CA SER A 11 -2.31 3.89 -12.38
C SER A 11 -2.14 2.67 -11.51
N PHE A 12 -2.63 1.54 -11.99
CA PHE A 12 -2.42 0.24 -11.36
C PHE A 12 -1.01 -0.27 -11.76
N ALA A 13 -0.15 -0.47 -10.77
CA ALA A 13 1.25 -0.88 -10.95
C ALA A 13 1.69 -1.78 -9.78
N GLY A 14 2.99 -1.94 -9.55
CA GLY A 14 3.51 -2.90 -8.60
C GLY A 14 3.05 -2.74 -7.14
N ILE A 15 2.78 -1.51 -6.67
CA ILE A 15 2.23 -1.27 -5.33
C ILE A 15 0.78 -1.75 -5.26
N GLU A 16 -0.02 -1.42 -6.25
CA GLU A 16 -1.43 -1.76 -6.35
C GLU A 16 -1.61 -3.27 -6.50
N GLN A 17 -0.80 -3.90 -7.34
CA GLN A 17 -0.78 -5.36 -7.48
C GLN A 17 -0.43 -6.04 -6.15
N HIS A 18 0.61 -5.57 -5.45
CA HIS A 18 0.96 -6.10 -4.13
C HIS A 18 -0.20 -5.98 -3.13
N VAL A 19 -0.91 -4.84 -3.14
CA VAL A 19 -2.06 -4.62 -2.25
C VAL A 19 -3.23 -5.51 -2.64
N ASP A 20 -3.51 -5.70 -3.93
CA ASP A 20 -4.55 -6.58 -4.42
C ASP A 20 -4.29 -8.04 -3.99
N GLU A 21 -3.08 -8.53 -4.20
CA GLU A 21 -2.65 -9.86 -3.75
C GLU A 21 -2.73 -10.02 -2.23
N LEU A 22 -2.34 -8.98 -1.47
CA LEU A 22 -2.43 -8.98 -0.01
C LEU A 22 -3.89 -9.10 0.46
N LEU A 23 -4.81 -8.37 -0.17
CA LEU A 23 -6.23 -8.37 0.17
C LEU A 23 -6.94 -9.64 -0.27
N ALA A 24 -6.58 -10.19 -1.43
CA ALA A 24 -7.13 -11.45 -1.95
C ALA A 24 -6.77 -12.67 -1.08
N ASN A 25 -5.61 -12.64 -0.44
CA ASN A 25 -5.10 -13.72 0.43
C ASN A 25 -5.37 -13.47 1.92
N ASN A 26 -6.15 -12.45 2.28
CA ASN A 26 -6.44 -12.13 3.67
C ASN A 26 -7.43 -13.16 4.25
N LEU A 27 -6.97 -13.95 5.21
CA LEU A 27 -7.76 -14.95 5.95
C LEU A 27 -8.64 -14.34 7.06
N LEU A 28 -8.44 -13.08 7.38
CA LEU A 28 -9.19 -12.34 8.38
C LEU A 28 -10.30 -11.56 7.67
N GLU A 29 -11.39 -11.27 8.30
CA GLU A 29 -12.57 -10.48 7.90
C GLU A 29 -12.53 -9.75 6.51
N LYS A 30 -13.65 -9.31 5.99
CA LYS A 30 -13.75 -8.64 4.67
C LYS A 30 -12.73 -7.50 4.55
N PRO A 31 -11.75 -7.60 3.67
CA PRO A 31 -10.73 -6.57 3.52
C PRO A 31 -11.33 -5.25 3.01
N ILE A 32 -10.86 -4.12 3.55
CA ILE A 32 -11.33 -2.79 3.17
C ILE A 32 -10.20 -2.05 2.47
N LEU A 33 -10.49 -1.54 1.28
CA LEU A 33 -9.58 -0.72 0.50
C LEU A 33 -10.16 0.69 0.30
N ILE A 34 -9.37 1.70 0.55
CA ILE A 34 -9.63 3.07 0.08
C ILE A 34 -8.66 3.35 -1.05
N CYS A 35 -9.14 3.63 -2.25
CA CYS A 35 -8.29 3.91 -3.39
C CYS A 35 -8.82 5.03 -4.28
N ASN A 36 -7.97 5.50 -5.22
CA ASN A 36 -8.38 6.43 -6.24
C ASN A 36 -9.40 5.78 -7.19
N ASN A 37 -10.41 6.56 -7.60
CA ASN A 37 -11.44 6.14 -8.55
C ASN A 37 -10.86 5.50 -9.83
N SER A 38 -9.73 6.03 -10.33
CA SER A 38 -9.12 5.59 -11.60
C SER A 38 -8.63 4.15 -11.60
N ILE A 39 -8.25 3.62 -10.44
CA ILE A 39 -7.69 2.27 -10.29
C ILE A 39 -8.64 1.29 -9.61
N ALA A 40 -9.79 1.75 -9.12
CA ALA A 40 -10.69 0.93 -8.31
C ALA A 40 -11.27 -0.29 -9.06
N LYS A 41 -11.37 -0.21 -10.39
CA LYS A 41 -11.88 -1.29 -11.25
C LYS A 41 -10.89 -2.44 -11.44
N ASP A 42 -9.61 -2.19 -11.15
CA ASP A 42 -8.50 -3.11 -11.40
C ASP A 42 -8.24 -4.04 -10.20
N PHE A 43 -8.90 -3.80 -9.06
CA PHE A 43 -8.85 -4.64 -7.86
C PHE A 43 -9.90 -5.74 -7.87
N ASP A 44 -9.67 -6.81 -7.09
CA ASP A 44 -10.59 -7.93 -6.93
C ASP A 44 -11.99 -7.46 -6.48
N LYS A 45 -13.04 -8.09 -7.05
CA LYS A 45 -14.45 -7.75 -6.77
C LYS A 45 -14.92 -8.15 -5.38
N ASN A 46 -14.20 -9.04 -4.69
CA ASN A 46 -14.54 -9.50 -3.35
C ASN A 46 -14.09 -8.54 -2.24
N ILE A 47 -13.39 -7.46 -2.61
CA ILE A 47 -12.87 -6.45 -1.68
C ILE A 47 -13.92 -5.34 -1.47
N THR A 48 -14.11 -4.90 -0.23
CA THR A 48 -14.91 -3.69 0.05
C THR A 48 -14.13 -2.45 -0.33
N ILE A 49 -14.51 -1.76 -1.44
CA ILE A 49 -13.75 -0.63 -1.98
C ILE A 49 -14.49 0.69 -1.75
N TYR A 50 -13.83 1.62 -1.06
CA TYR A 50 -14.23 3.02 -0.97
C TYR A 50 -13.44 3.85 -1.99
N LYS A 51 -14.15 4.34 -3.00
CA LYS A 51 -13.57 5.13 -4.10
C LYS A 51 -13.49 6.59 -3.72
N ILE A 52 -12.31 7.20 -3.83
CA ILE A 52 -12.14 8.63 -3.59
C ILE A 52 -11.39 9.29 -4.76
N LYS A 53 -11.52 10.60 -4.91
CA LYS A 53 -10.68 11.36 -5.83
C LYS A 53 -9.24 11.36 -5.31
N ASN A 54 -8.26 11.39 -6.21
CA ASN A 54 -6.87 11.47 -5.81
C ASN A 54 -6.60 12.74 -4.98
N ILE A 55 -6.08 12.54 -3.77
CA ILE A 55 -5.83 13.61 -2.81
C ILE A 55 -4.37 14.05 -2.92
N SER A 56 -4.14 15.35 -3.07
CA SER A 56 -2.81 15.94 -2.90
C SER A 56 -2.39 15.97 -1.42
N ARG A 57 -1.09 15.86 -1.14
CA ARG A 57 -0.55 16.04 0.23
C ARG A 57 -0.92 17.39 0.87
N ARG A 58 -1.16 18.43 0.05
CA ARG A 58 -1.51 19.79 0.49
C ARG A 58 -3.01 20.05 0.55
N SER A 59 -3.85 19.16 0.04
CA SER A 59 -5.30 19.35 -0.02
C SER A 59 -5.96 19.23 1.37
N LEU A 60 -6.28 20.33 2.00
CA LEU A 60 -7.00 20.34 3.29
C LEU A 60 -8.40 19.73 3.16
N TYR A 61 -9.13 20.08 2.10
CA TYR A 61 -10.45 19.53 1.83
C TYR A 61 -10.43 18.00 1.61
N GLY A 62 -9.47 17.51 0.82
CA GLY A 62 -9.31 16.08 0.61
C GLY A 62 -8.98 15.32 1.90
N LYS A 63 -8.11 15.88 2.73
CA LYS A 63 -7.77 15.35 4.05
C LYS A 63 -8.98 15.32 4.99
N PHE A 64 -9.77 16.41 5.03
CA PHE A 64 -11.00 16.47 5.83
C PHE A 64 -12.00 15.38 5.41
N LYS A 65 -12.24 15.21 4.10
CA LYS A 65 -13.11 14.13 3.58
C LYS A 65 -12.60 12.74 3.95
N LEU A 66 -11.30 12.50 3.80
CA LEU A 66 -10.70 11.21 4.15
C LEU A 66 -10.82 10.95 5.66
N ARG A 67 -10.57 11.96 6.49
CA ARG A 67 -10.75 11.85 7.95
C ARG A 67 -12.20 11.50 8.33
N LYS A 68 -13.20 12.16 7.69
CA LYS A 68 -14.62 11.85 7.89
C LYS A 68 -14.94 10.41 7.47
N LEU A 69 -14.42 9.96 6.34
CA LEU A 69 -14.59 8.58 5.86
C LEU A 69 -14.00 7.57 6.85
N LEU A 70 -12.77 7.78 7.31
CA LEU A 70 -12.12 6.92 8.30
C LEU A 70 -12.88 6.89 9.62
N LYS A 71 -13.41 8.03 10.07
CA LYS A 71 -14.26 8.09 11.27
C LYS A 71 -15.53 7.24 11.10
N ASN A 72 -16.17 7.26 9.95
CA ASN A 72 -17.36 6.46 9.66
C ASN A 72 -17.04 4.96 9.56
N ILE A 73 -15.90 4.59 8.99
CA ILE A 73 -15.45 3.19 8.89
C ILE A 73 -15.06 2.68 10.29
N ASN A 74 -14.50 3.54 11.12
CA ASN A 74 -13.96 3.24 12.45
C ASN A 74 -13.01 2.03 12.44
N PRO A 75 -11.84 2.14 11.76
CA PRO A 75 -10.87 1.05 11.68
C PRO A 75 -10.05 0.94 12.98
N ASP A 76 -9.55 -0.26 13.29
CA ASP A 76 -8.53 -0.48 14.30
C ASP A 76 -7.14 -0.12 13.76
N ILE A 77 -6.91 -0.41 12.45
CA ILE A 77 -5.65 -0.17 11.76
C ILE A 77 -5.91 0.52 10.42
N VAL A 78 -5.09 1.54 10.11
CA VAL A 78 -4.95 2.10 8.77
C VAL A 78 -3.58 1.76 8.23
N HIS A 79 -3.54 0.94 7.18
CA HIS A 79 -2.32 0.50 6.52
C HIS A 79 -2.10 1.28 5.23
N THR A 80 -1.06 2.09 5.20
CA THR A 80 -0.72 2.94 4.05
C THR A 80 0.38 2.34 3.19
N HIS A 81 0.24 2.46 1.87
CA HIS A 81 1.21 1.97 0.90
C HIS A 81 1.87 3.14 0.16
N GLY A 82 3.16 3.34 0.45
CA GLY A 82 3.97 4.40 -0.15
C GLY A 82 3.90 5.76 0.55
N SER A 83 4.85 6.62 0.25
CA SER A 83 5.11 7.88 0.97
C SER A 83 3.98 8.91 0.90
N LYS A 84 3.18 8.91 -0.18
CA LYS A 84 2.08 9.85 -0.33
C LYS A 84 0.96 9.57 0.66
N THR A 85 0.50 8.33 0.71
CA THR A 85 -0.56 7.89 1.62
C THR A 85 -0.12 8.00 3.07
N THR A 86 1.12 7.60 3.38
CA THR A 86 1.72 7.77 4.71
C THR A 86 1.72 9.22 5.14
N SER A 87 2.14 10.16 4.28
CA SER A 87 2.15 11.59 4.57
C SER A 87 0.74 12.14 4.87
N ILE A 88 -0.26 11.71 4.10
CA ILE A 88 -1.63 12.16 4.29
C ILE A 88 -2.18 11.64 5.62
N ILE A 89 -2.05 10.34 5.88
CA ILE A 89 -2.55 9.73 7.13
C ILE A 89 -1.85 10.31 8.36
N SER A 90 -0.52 10.43 8.35
CA SER A 90 0.22 11.05 9.46
C SER A 90 -0.21 12.49 9.76
N SER A 91 -0.76 13.21 8.77
CA SER A 91 -1.25 14.58 8.95
C SER A 91 -2.68 14.70 9.48
N ILE A 92 -3.46 13.60 9.49
CA ILE A 92 -4.86 13.58 9.91
C ILE A 92 -5.15 12.57 11.03
N ASN A 93 -4.17 11.75 11.39
CA ASN A 93 -4.30 10.80 12.49
C ASN A 93 -4.47 11.54 13.83
N ASN A 94 -5.42 11.09 14.60
CA ASN A 94 -5.78 11.61 15.92
C ASN A 94 -5.85 10.49 16.98
N ASN A 95 -5.02 9.47 16.83
CA ASN A 95 -4.88 8.31 17.72
C ASN A 95 -6.12 7.40 17.83
N ASN A 96 -7.10 7.55 16.92
CA ASN A 96 -8.29 6.67 16.91
C ASN A 96 -8.02 5.31 16.26
N TYR A 97 -6.88 5.13 15.61
CA TYR A 97 -6.43 3.88 14.97
C TYR A 97 -4.91 3.81 14.99
N LYS A 98 -4.36 2.62 14.86
CA LYS A 98 -2.93 2.41 14.64
C LYS A 98 -2.59 2.62 13.17
N HIS A 99 -1.51 3.35 12.92
CA HIS A 99 -1.01 3.61 11.56
C HIS A 99 0.17 2.69 11.24
N ILE A 100 -0.02 1.80 10.27
CA ILE A 100 1.05 0.97 9.69
C ILE A 100 1.41 1.52 8.32
N ALA A 101 2.70 1.60 7.99
CA ALA A 101 3.15 2.09 6.69
C ALA A 101 4.09 1.09 6.00
N THR A 102 3.81 0.74 4.74
CA THR A 102 4.71 -0.08 3.93
C THR A 102 5.57 0.77 3.00
N VAL A 103 6.88 0.53 3.07
CA VAL A 103 7.91 1.14 2.21
C VAL A 103 8.21 0.18 1.06
N HIS A 104 7.68 0.47 -0.14
CA HIS A 104 7.78 -0.37 -1.34
C HIS A 104 9.05 -0.16 -2.17
N GLY A 105 10.03 0.56 -1.67
CA GLY A 105 11.28 0.77 -2.39
C GLY A 105 12.22 1.71 -1.66
N ILE A 106 13.45 1.75 -2.12
CA ILE A 106 14.51 2.57 -1.55
C ILE A 106 14.18 4.06 -1.75
N LYS A 107 14.17 4.83 -0.68
CA LYS A 107 13.92 6.27 -0.68
C LYS A 107 15.11 7.01 -0.05
N LYS A 108 15.49 8.15 -0.63
CA LYS A 108 16.51 9.03 -0.04
C LYS A 108 16.04 9.63 1.29
N ASN A 109 14.78 10.06 1.37
CA ASN A 109 14.19 10.58 2.60
C ASN A 109 13.08 9.64 3.09
N LYS A 110 13.26 9.11 4.29
CA LYS A 110 12.36 8.15 4.93
C LYS A 110 11.64 8.74 6.16
N SER A 111 11.93 9.99 6.55
CA SER A 111 11.40 10.64 7.76
C SER A 111 9.87 10.63 7.86
N ILE A 112 9.16 10.58 6.72
CA ILE A 112 7.70 10.52 6.72
C ILE A 112 7.17 9.20 7.30
N TYR A 113 7.92 8.13 7.20
CA TYR A 113 7.54 6.82 7.72
C TYR A 113 7.72 6.72 9.24
N GLU A 114 8.60 7.54 9.82
CA GLU A 114 8.80 7.63 11.27
C GLU A 114 7.58 8.19 12.03
N ARG A 115 6.60 8.72 11.30
CA ARG A 115 5.32 9.20 11.86
C ARG A 115 4.24 8.11 11.92
N ALA A 116 4.54 6.89 11.48
CA ALA A 116 3.66 5.75 11.66
C ALA A 116 3.94 5.06 13.01
N ASP A 117 2.99 4.29 13.53
CA ASP A 117 3.19 3.48 14.73
C ASP A 117 4.08 2.26 14.44
N PHE A 118 4.04 1.75 13.20
CA PHE A 118 4.83 0.61 12.73
C PHE A 118 5.16 0.71 11.24
N VAL A 119 6.34 0.23 10.85
CA VAL A 119 6.79 0.27 9.45
C VAL A 119 7.09 -1.14 8.94
N ILE A 120 6.60 -1.44 7.74
CA ILE A 120 6.95 -2.65 7.00
C ILE A 120 7.86 -2.25 5.83
N GLY A 121 9.03 -2.87 5.73
CA GLY A 121 9.92 -2.69 4.59
C GLY A 121 9.93 -3.92 3.69
N VAL A 122 9.88 -3.73 2.38
CA VAL A 122 10.01 -4.84 1.42
C VAL A 122 11.44 -5.37 1.30
N SER A 123 12.41 -4.69 1.92
CA SER A 123 13.81 -5.11 2.01
C SER A 123 14.50 -4.36 3.15
N GLN A 124 15.69 -4.86 3.57
CA GLN A 124 16.53 -4.18 4.56
C GLN A 124 16.81 -2.71 4.16
N ARG A 125 17.22 -2.47 2.92
CA ARG A 125 17.52 -1.12 2.41
C ARG A 125 16.29 -0.19 2.42
N ALA A 126 15.09 -0.73 2.34
CA ALA A 126 13.87 0.08 2.35
C ALA A 126 13.63 0.74 3.71
N ILE A 127 14.02 0.08 4.82
CA ILE A 127 13.79 0.55 6.20
C ILE A 127 15.09 0.92 6.95
N GLU A 128 16.25 0.79 6.31
CA GLU A 128 17.51 1.27 6.85
C GLU A 128 17.36 2.73 7.33
N ASP A 129 17.86 3.07 8.50
CA ASP A 129 17.75 4.36 9.17
C ASP A 129 16.36 4.77 9.70
N ILE A 130 15.34 3.93 9.58
CA ILE A 130 14.02 4.19 10.19
C ILE A 130 14.07 3.79 11.67
N LYS A 131 13.78 4.76 12.56
CA LYS A 131 13.82 4.58 14.02
C LYS A 131 12.53 3.96 14.58
N THR A 132 11.43 4.09 13.86
CA THR A 132 10.13 3.50 14.23
C THR A 132 10.23 1.98 14.27
N PRO A 133 9.52 1.29 15.19
CA PRO A 133 9.43 -0.16 15.19
C PRO A 133 9.09 -0.68 13.78
N SER A 134 9.90 -1.60 13.27
CA SER A 134 9.78 -2.03 11.88
C SER A 134 10.08 -3.51 11.69
N LYS A 135 9.58 -4.07 10.58
CA LYS A 135 9.83 -5.45 10.18
C LYS A 135 10.04 -5.53 8.67
N ILE A 136 10.92 -6.41 8.25
CA ILE A 136 11.10 -6.75 6.84
C ILE A 136 10.11 -7.84 6.48
N ILE A 137 9.28 -7.57 5.47
CA ILE A 137 8.42 -8.54 4.83
C ILE A 137 8.65 -8.37 3.33
N SER A 138 9.45 -9.27 2.74
CA SER A 138 9.76 -9.22 1.31
C SER A 138 8.50 -9.41 0.47
N ASN A 139 8.48 -8.78 -0.69
CA ASN A 139 7.41 -9.04 -1.65
C ASN A 139 7.41 -10.53 -2.01
N TRP A 140 6.21 -11.11 -2.01
CA TRP A 140 6.01 -12.45 -2.55
C TRP A 140 5.68 -12.35 -4.04
N TRP A 141 5.89 -13.45 -4.73
CA TRP A 141 5.54 -13.57 -6.13
C TRP A 141 5.03 -14.99 -6.39
N HIS A 142 3.83 -15.06 -6.96
CA HIS A 142 3.25 -16.35 -7.41
C HIS A 142 3.20 -16.38 -8.94
N PRO A 143 4.31 -16.74 -9.61
CA PRO A 143 4.32 -16.75 -11.05
C PRO A 143 3.50 -17.90 -11.60
N LYS A 144 2.47 -17.60 -12.37
CA LYS A 144 1.83 -18.56 -13.28
C LYS A 144 2.69 -18.67 -14.55
N LEU A 145 3.90 -19.20 -14.42
CA LEU A 145 4.80 -19.34 -15.57
C LEU A 145 4.39 -20.54 -16.41
N LYS A 146 4.09 -20.31 -17.68
CA LYS A 146 4.01 -21.39 -18.69
C LYS A 146 5.43 -21.78 -19.07
N LYS A 147 5.78 -23.06 -18.89
CA LYS A 147 7.06 -23.59 -19.41
C LYS A 147 6.97 -23.64 -20.93
N PHE A 148 7.79 -22.85 -21.60
CA PHE A 148 8.00 -22.97 -23.03
C PHE A 148 9.21 -23.90 -23.26
N LYS A 149 9.03 -24.97 -24.01
CA LYS A 149 10.15 -25.76 -24.53
C LYS A 149 10.71 -24.98 -25.73
N SER A 150 11.83 -24.32 -25.56
CA SER A 150 12.57 -23.74 -26.66
C SER A 150 13.61 -24.72 -27.16
N ASN A 151 13.54 -25.12 -28.43
CA ASN A 151 14.42 -26.12 -28.99
C ASN A 151 15.68 -25.58 -29.67
N THR A 152 15.87 -24.23 -29.76
CA THR A 152 16.89 -23.77 -30.74
C THR A 152 17.76 -22.58 -30.35
N LYS A 153 17.51 -21.79 -29.31
CA LYS A 153 18.41 -20.68 -28.97
C LYS A 153 18.44 -20.42 -27.46
N LYS A 154 19.65 -20.31 -26.92
CA LYS A 154 19.86 -19.84 -25.54
C LYS A 154 19.95 -18.32 -25.55
N TYR A 155 19.01 -17.67 -24.88
CA TYR A 155 19.02 -16.22 -24.68
C TYR A 155 19.15 -15.92 -23.20
N ALA A 156 19.92 -14.89 -22.88
CA ALA A 156 19.87 -14.22 -21.58
C ALA A 156 19.02 -12.95 -21.74
N LEU A 157 17.93 -12.83 -20.96
CA LEU A 157 17.09 -11.65 -20.93
C LEU A 157 17.29 -10.94 -19.59
N ALA A 158 17.74 -9.70 -19.62
CA ALA A 158 17.78 -8.81 -18.47
C ALA A 158 16.69 -7.76 -18.61
N ILE A 159 15.79 -7.67 -17.60
CA ILE A 159 14.77 -6.64 -17.52
C ILE A 159 15.07 -5.81 -16.28
N GLY A 160 15.29 -4.52 -16.47
CA GLY A 160 15.57 -3.56 -15.39
C GLY A 160 14.90 -2.21 -15.65
N ARG A 161 14.82 -1.38 -14.60
CA ARG A 161 14.48 0.05 -14.67
C ARG A 161 15.72 0.86 -14.45
#